data_1bb290529c562bea6cad89f533a77e94
#
_entry.id   1bb290529c562bea6cad89f533a77e94
#
_cell.length_a   1.000
_cell.length_b   1.000
_cell.length_c   1.000
_cell.angle_alpha   90.00
_cell.angle_beta   90.00
_cell.angle_gamma   90.00
#
_symmetry.space_group_name_H-M   'P 1'
#
loop_
_entity.id
_entity.type
_entity.pdbx_description
1 polymer ?
#
loop_
_entity_poly.entity_id
_entity_poly.type
_entity_poly.pdbx_seq_one_letter_code
_entity_poly.pdbx_strand_id
1 'polypeptide(L)'
;MQGFEQQVANELNILRTIPQKYANTIREYKKYFKGTELILPGTNIAIQTQEGANAYEEAGQYLENANVINPLKLNESLCRIAKEYLVEVQKTDINEVSNIDLESIIANYGQFKGSFSRIIDFGGTTPALVIANLLVGDGDEKRSQRQSLLNEKFFLMGVASGKHSQFGQCTVILLCSEFYSKNTEDVNREDEKKVNLIGQPTKLRSKPPTQYTQQYNNPPQGNVVPQQNYGGDPDCPEGVKKVIKTENIIVEGGKRKKIIKTVKYMEDGSMQTEIEKEVIN
;
A
#
# COMPACT_ATOMS: atom_id res chain seq x y z
N MET A 1 21.56 7.33 6.24
CA MET A 1 20.17 7.18 6.71
C MET A 1 19.65 5.87 6.16
N GLN A 2 18.90 5.09 6.95
CA GLN A 2 18.21 3.88 6.44
C GLN A 2 17.11 4.31 5.43
N GLY A 3 16.95 3.54 4.36
CA GLY A 3 15.87 3.77 3.39
C GLY A 3 14.47 3.61 4.01
N PHE A 4 13.44 4.12 3.35
CA PHE A 4 12.06 4.06 3.82
C PHE A 4 11.59 2.61 4.06
N GLU A 5 11.93 1.70 3.15
CA GLU A 5 11.58 0.28 3.23
C GLU A 5 12.20 -0.39 4.47
N GLN A 6 13.46 -0.05 4.79
CA GLN A 6 14.11 -0.55 6.00
C GLN A 6 13.42 -0.03 7.26
N GLN A 7 12.95 1.21 7.25
CA GLN A 7 12.22 1.79 8.38
C GLN A 7 10.85 1.12 8.54
N VAL A 8 10.13 0.82 7.45
CA VAL A 8 8.87 0.05 7.47
C VAL A 8 9.10 -1.35 8.07
N ALA A 9 10.19 -2.01 7.65
CA ALA A 9 10.56 -3.33 8.18
C ALA A 9 10.87 -3.27 9.68
N ASN A 10 11.57 -2.24 10.13
CA ASN A 10 11.86 -2.03 11.56
C ASN A 10 10.57 -1.77 12.35
N GLU A 11 9.68 -0.93 11.83
CA GLU A 11 8.41 -0.61 12.46
C GLU A 11 7.53 -1.86 12.62
N LEU A 12 7.45 -2.71 11.58
CA LEU A 12 6.76 -3.99 11.67
C LEU A 12 7.39 -4.90 12.74
N ASN A 13 8.70 -4.91 12.86
CA ASN A 13 9.38 -5.71 13.88
C ASN A 13 9.15 -5.17 15.30
N ILE A 14 9.02 -3.86 15.48
CA ILE A 14 8.61 -3.25 16.75
C ILE A 14 7.21 -3.74 17.13
N LEU A 15 6.24 -3.67 16.20
CA LEU A 15 4.89 -4.20 16.42
C LEU A 15 4.92 -5.68 16.87
N ARG A 16 5.73 -6.52 16.23
CA ARG A 16 5.80 -7.96 16.50
C ARG A 16 6.47 -8.31 17.84
N THR A 17 7.50 -7.56 18.21
CA THR A 17 8.32 -7.86 19.39
C THR A 17 7.86 -7.18 20.67
N ILE A 18 7.13 -6.09 20.59
CA ILE A 18 6.60 -5.36 21.76
C ILE A 18 5.15 -4.87 21.52
N PRO A 19 4.22 -5.78 21.17
CA PRO A 19 2.85 -5.39 20.77
C PRO A 19 2.11 -4.59 21.84
N GLN A 20 2.27 -4.91 23.13
CA GLN A 20 1.60 -4.19 24.21
C GLN A 20 2.05 -2.72 24.30
N LYS A 21 3.34 -2.46 24.06
CA LYS A 21 3.85 -1.08 23.98
C LYS A 21 3.34 -0.38 22.73
N TYR A 22 3.26 -1.10 21.62
CA TYR A 22 2.74 -0.57 20.36
C TYR A 22 1.26 -0.19 20.43
N ALA A 23 0.48 -0.85 21.31
CA ALA A 23 -0.92 -0.51 21.57
C ALA A 23 -1.10 0.98 21.95
N ASN A 24 -0.20 1.51 22.77
CA ASN A 24 -0.24 2.93 23.15
C ASN A 24 0.01 3.84 21.94
N THR A 25 0.97 3.47 21.08
CA THR A 25 1.27 4.21 19.85
C THR A 25 0.05 4.28 18.91
N ILE A 26 -0.69 3.19 18.77
CA ILE A 26 -1.91 3.16 17.95
C ILE A 26 -3.02 4.01 18.56
N ARG A 27 -3.21 3.96 19.89
CA ARG A 27 -4.23 4.79 20.56
C ARG A 27 -3.94 6.29 20.47
N GLU A 28 -2.66 6.68 20.37
CA GLU A 28 -2.29 8.10 20.20
C GLU A 28 -2.93 8.74 18.96
N TYR A 29 -3.17 7.98 17.90
CA TYR A 29 -3.84 8.47 16.70
C TYR A 29 -5.26 8.99 16.95
N LYS A 30 -5.94 8.50 18.02
CA LYS A 30 -7.30 8.93 18.38
C LYS A 30 -7.40 10.42 18.63
N LYS A 31 -6.33 11.07 19.09
CA LYS A 31 -6.28 12.52 19.34
C LYS A 31 -6.43 13.36 18.08
N TYR A 32 -6.20 12.75 16.94
CA TYR A 32 -6.18 13.43 15.64
C TYR A 32 -7.45 13.21 14.84
N PHE A 33 -8.46 12.57 15.43
CA PHE A 33 -9.75 12.36 14.80
C PHE A 33 -10.72 13.54 15.01
N LYS A 34 -11.44 13.89 13.93
CA LYS A 34 -12.65 14.72 13.96
C LYS A 34 -13.77 13.92 13.30
N GLY A 35 -14.64 13.31 14.13
CA GLY A 35 -15.59 12.32 13.63
C GLY A 35 -14.88 11.11 13.02
N THR A 36 -15.07 10.87 11.73
CA THR A 36 -14.40 9.80 10.98
C THR A 36 -13.17 10.27 10.19
N GLU A 37 -12.81 11.55 10.28
CA GLU A 37 -11.64 12.11 9.62
C GLU A 37 -10.42 12.07 10.53
N LEU A 38 -9.33 11.46 10.06
CA LEU A 38 -8.02 11.48 10.71
C LEU A 38 -7.17 12.59 10.11
N ILE A 39 -6.79 13.59 10.91
CA ILE A 39 -5.97 14.73 10.52
C ILE A 39 -4.66 14.67 11.31
N LEU A 40 -3.60 14.20 10.67
CA LEU A 40 -2.30 14.05 11.31
C LEU A 40 -1.59 15.41 11.50
N PRO A 41 -0.81 15.56 12.57
CA PRO A 41 -0.03 16.76 12.81
C PRO A 41 0.92 17.07 11.66
N GLY A 42 1.00 18.35 11.28
CA GLY A 42 1.87 18.79 10.18
C GLY A 42 1.35 18.49 8.79
N THR A 43 0.13 17.94 8.65
CA THR A 43 -0.54 17.76 7.38
C THR A 43 -1.82 18.58 7.34
N ASN A 44 -2.20 19.05 6.14
CA ASN A 44 -3.51 19.65 5.88
C ASN A 44 -4.47 18.64 5.21
N ILE A 45 -4.16 17.35 5.35
CA ILE A 45 -4.89 16.26 4.69
C ILE A 45 -5.73 15.57 5.73
N ALA A 46 -7.03 15.49 5.49
CA ALA A 46 -7.94 14.65 6.24
C ALA A 46 -8.03 13.27 5.56
N ILE A 47 -7.70 12.23 6.29
CA ILE A 47 -7.87 10.84 5.85
C ILE A 47 -9.26 10.41 6.29
N GLN A 48 -10.17 10.20 5.34
CA GLN A 48 -11.50 9.69 5.64
C GLN A 48 -11.40 8.21 5.99
N THR A 49 -11.91 7.84 7.15
CA THR A 49 -12.00 6.46 7.65
C THR A 49 -13.46 6.01 7.71
N GLN A 50 -13.67 4.70 7.73
CA GLN A 50 -15.02 4.13 7.83
C GLN A 50 -15.49 4.02 9.29
N GLU A 51 -14.60 3.59 10.18
CA GLU A 51 -14.90 3.27 11.58
C GLU A 51 -14.40 4.35 12.55
N GLY A 52 -13.60 5.30 12.06
CA GLY A 52 -13.07 6.39 12.86
C GLY A 52 -12.13 5.94 13.98
N ALA A 53 -12.10 6.69 15.08
CA ALA A 53 -11.26 6.42 16.23
C ALA A 53 -11.52 5.05 16.89
N ASN A 54 -12.68 4.45 16.66
CA ASN A 54 -13.05 3.16 17.26
C ASN A 54 -12.19 2.01 16.74
N ALA A 55 -11.86 2.01 15.45
CA ALA A 55 -10.97 0.99 14.88
C ALA A 55 -9.56 1.04 15.48
N TYR A 56 -9.07 2.23 15.81
CA TYR A 56 -7.79 2.43 16.48
C TYR A 56 -7.82 1.97 17.94
N GLU A 57 -8.93 2.20 18.64
CA GLU A 57 -9.13 1.68 20.00
C GLU A 57 -9.18 0.16 20.00
N GLU A 58 -9.95 -0.42 19.09
CA GLU A 58 -10.05 -1.88 18.91
C GLU A 58 -8.69 -2.51 18.63
N ALA A 59 -7.91 -1.90 17.71
CA ALA A 59 -6.56 -2.36 17.41
C ALA A 59 -5.64 -2.29 18.64
N GLY A 60 -5.75 -1.24 19.44
CA GLY A 60 -5.02 -1.11 20.70
C GLY A 60 -5.39 -2.20 21.71
N GLN A 61 -6.68 -2.48 21.90
CA GLN A 61 -7.17 -3.55 22.79
C GLN A 61 -6.72 -4.93 22.31
N TYR A 62 -6.73 -5.16 21.00
CA TYR A 62 -6.20 -6.40 20.43
C TYR A 62 -4.72 -6.60 20.77
N LEU A 63 -3.91 -5.55 20.63
CA LEU A 63 -2.47 -5.62 20.89
C LEU A 63 -2.10 -5.82 22.37
N GLU A 64 -2.94 -5.39 23.30
CA GLU A 64 -2.73 -5.65 24.73
C GLU A 64 -2.69 -7.14 25.05
N ASN A 65 -3.45 -7.94 24.30
CA ASN A 65 -3.55 -9.39 24.46
C ASN A 65 -2.73 -10.17 23.42
N ALA A 66 -2.03 -9.48 22.52
CA ALA A 66 -1.25 -10.11 21.47
C ALA A 66 0.04 -10.73 22.03
N ASN A 67 0.41 -11.89 21.54
CA ASN A 67 1.68 -12.52 21.91
C ASN A 67 2.86 -11.79 21.29
N VAL A 68 3.97 -11.77 22.01
CA VAL A 68 5.29 -11.43 21.45
C VAL A 68 5.69 -12.53 20.48
N ILE A 69 6.03 -12.16 19.27
CA ILE A 69 6.45 -13.09 18.21
C ILE A 69 7.79 -12.69 17.60
N ASN A 70 8.43 -13.63 16.90
CA ASN A 70 9.75 -13.41 16.34
C ASN A 70 9.75 -12.25 15.31
N PRO A 71 10.82 -11.44 15.28
CA PRO A 71 11.02 -10.46 14.22
C PRO A 71 11.23 -11.16 12.88
N LEU A 72 10.84 -10.46 11.82
CA LEU A 72 11.05 -10.89 10.44
C LEU A 72 12.42 -10.44 9.94
N LYS A 73 13.07 -11.26 9.12
CA LYS A 73 14.30 -10.89 8.42
C LYS A 73 13.97 -10.37 7.03
N LEU A 74 14.57 -9.24 6.65
CA LEU A 74 14.53 -8.80 5.27
C LEU A 74 15.26 -9.80 4.37
N ASN A 75 14.61 -10.18 3.28
CA ASN A 75 15.16 -11.05 2.25
C ASN A 75 15.27 -10.27 0.94
N GLU A 76 16.46 -10.27 0.33
CA GLU A 76 16.73 -9.46 -0.85
C GLU A 76 15.87 -9.88 -2.05
N SER A 77 15.70 -11.18 -2.27
CA SER A 77 14.85 -11.67 -3.37
C SER A 77 13.39 -11.26 -3.17
N LEU A 78 12.87 -11.34 -1.94
CA LEU A 78 11.52 -10.88 -1.63
C LEU A 78 11.38 -9.37 -1.84
N CYS A 79 12.41 -8.57 -1.53
CA CYS A 79 12.39 -7.12 -1.81
C CYS A 79 12.36 -6.84 -3.31
N ARG A 80 13.09 -7.63 -4.12
CA ARG A 80 13.05 -7.52 -5.60
C ARG A 80 11.69 -7.89 -6.15
N ILE A 81 11.09 -8.98 -5.67
CA ILE A 81 9.72 -9.39 -6.02
C ILE A 81 8.71 -8.30 -5.64
N ALA A 82 8.80 -7.78 -4.42
CA ALA A 82 7.93 -6.69 -3.95
C ALA A 82 8.05 -5.44 -4.84
N LYS A 83 9.26 -5.12 -5.30
CA LYS A 83 9.53 -3.98 -6.18
C LYS A 83 8.95 -4.18 -7.58
N GLU A 84 9.10 -5.36 -8.17
CA GLU A 84 8.52 -5.69 -9.47
C GLU A 84 6.98 -5.68 -9.39
N TYR A 85 6.43 -6.31 -8.35
CA TYR A 85 5.00 -6.30 -8.10
C TYR A 85 4.45 -4.87 -7.88
N LEU A 86 5.18 -4.02 -7.16
CA LEU A 86 4.81 -2.61 -6.96
C LEU A 86 4.70 -1.85 -8.30
N VAL A 87 5.58 -2.12 -9.25
CA VAL A 87 5.52 -1.51 -10.58
C VAL A 87 4.21 -1.86 -11.30
N GLU A 88 3.72 -3.09 -11.15
CA GLU A 88 2.42 -3.48 -11.71
C GLU A 88 1.26 -2.84 -10.94
N VAL A 89 1.31 -2.81 -9.61
CA VAL A 89 0.32 -2.13 -8.76
C VAL A 89 0.16 -0.65 -9.14
N GLN A 90 1.27 0.04 -9.43
CA GLN A 90 1.25 1.47 -9.80
C GLN A 90 0.52 1.75 -11.12
N LYS A 91 0.39 0.76 -12.01
CA LYS A 91 -0.26 0.86 -13.32
C LYS A 91 -1.71 0.38 -13.30
N THR A 92 -2.08 -0.40 -12.27
CA THR A 92 -3.34 -1.14 -12.21
C THR A 92 -4.36 -0.36 -11.37
N ASP A 93 -5.64 -0.40 -11.75
CA ASP A 93 -6.72 0.13 -10.90
C ASP A 93 -6.77 -0.65 -9.60
N ILE A 94 -7.06 0.04 -8.48
CA ILE A 94 -7.06 -0.56 -7.15
C ILE A 94 -7.98 -1.78 -7.04
N ASN A 95 -9.08 -1.79 -7.77
CA ASN A 95 -10.04 -2.90 -7.77
C ASN A 95 -9.50 -4.14 -8.51
N GLU A 96 -8.51 -3.95 -9.36
CA GLU A 96 -7.90 -5.00 -10.20
C GLU A 96 -6.54 -5.49 -9.67
N VAL A 97 -6.03 -4.89 -8.61
CA VAL A 97 -4.73 -5.26 -8.01
C VAL A 97 -4.69 -6.75 -7.60
N SER A 98 -5.84 -7.33 -7.24
CA SER A 98 -5.95 -8.76 -6.94
C SER A 98 -5.67 -9.67 -8.15
N ASN A 99 -5.83 -9.17 -9.37
CA ASN A 99 -5.67 -9.91 -10.61
C ASN A 99 -4.21 -9.92 -11.14
N ILE A 100 -3.31 -9.17 -10.50
CA ILE A 100 -1.89 -9.18 -10.87
C ILE A 100 -1.29 -10.55 -10.57
N ASP A 101 -0.67 -11.16 -11.56
CA ASP A 101 -0.03 -12.48 -11.45
C ASP A 101 1.29 -12.40 -10.66
N LEU A 102 1.17 -12.40 -9.34
CA LEU A 102 2.32 -12.40 -8.44
C LEU A 102 3.11 -13.72 -8.51
N GLU A 103 2.45 -14.84 -8.83
CA GLU A 103 3.12 -16.15 -8.90
C GLU A 103 4.16 -16.19 -10.01
N SER A 104 3.85 -15.64 -11.18
CA SER A 104 4.81 -15.48 -12.26
C SER A 104 6.00 -14.60 -11.89
N ILE A 105 5.77 -13.53 -11.14
CA ILE A 105 6.87 -12.68 -10.64
C ILE A 105 7.73 -13.46 -9.66
N ILE A 106 7.14 -14.18 -8.70
CA ILE A 106 7.85 -15.01 -7.72
C ILE A 106 8.72 -16.05 -8.44
N ALA A 107 8.16 -16.71 -9.45
CA ALA A 107 8.86 -17.77 -10.20
C ALA A 107 10.14 -17.29 -10.87
N ASN A 108 10.30 -16.00 -11.18
CA ASN A 108 11.54 -15.44 -11.72
C ASN A 108 12.68 -15.43 -10.68
N TYR A 109 12.36 -15.30 -9.39
CA TYR A 109 13.34 -15.09 -8.32
C TYR A 109 13.56 -16.33 -7.45
N GLY A 110 12.61 -17.26 -7.42
CA GLY A 110 12.67 -18.43 -6.57
C GLY A 110 11.31 -19.06 -6.30
N GLN A 111 11.20 -19.68 -5.14
CA GLN A 111 9.97 -20.28 -4.66
C GLN A 111 9.86 -20.14 -3.14
N PHE A 112 8.66 -19.96 -2.63
CA PHE A 112 8.39 -20.03 -1.19
C PHE A 112 7.90 -21.40 -0.79
N LYS A 113 8.08 -21.72 0.50
CA LYS A 113 7.53 -22.93 1.13
C LYS A 113 6.81 -22.54 2.41
N GLY A 114 5.69 -23.20 2.66
CA GLY A 114 4.84 -22.91 3.82
C GLY A 114 3.90 -21.76 3.56
N SER A 115 3.71 -20.90 4.55
CA SER A 115 2.78 -19.79 4.49
C SER A 115 3.38 -18.60 3.72
N PHE A 116 2.54 -17.91 2.96
CA PHE A 116 2.86 -16.71 2.23
C PHE A 116 1.71 -15.68 2.37
N SER A 117 2.05 -14.41 2.44
CA SER A 117 1.07 -13.31 2.42
C SER A 117 1.61 -12.12 1.66
N ARG A 118 0.73 -11.45 0.93
CA ARG A 118 0.94 -10.18 0.27
C ARG A 118 0.05 -9.15 0.93
N ILE A 119 0.63 -8.05 1.37
CA ILE A 119 -0.06 -6.95 2.02
C ILE A 119 0.30 -5.66 1.29
N ILE A 120 -0.66 -4.78 1.10
CA ILE A 120 -0.46 -3.52 0.39
C ILE A 120 -1.09 -2.40 1.22
N ASP A 121 -0.30 -1.37 1.49
CA ASP A 121 -0.78 -0.10 2.03
C ASP A 121 -0.83 0.94 0.93
N PHE A 122 -1.90 1.72 0.92
CA PHE A 122 -2.05 2.88 0.06
C PHE A 122 -2.16 4.14 0.91
N GLY A 123 -1.29 5.11 0.65
CA GLY A 123 -1.34 6.43 1.28
C GLY A 123 -0.48 6.61 2.53
N GLY A 124 0.11 5.58 3.08
CA GLY A 124 1.02 5.69 4.21
C GLY A 124 2.31 6.42 3.86
N THR A 125 2.46 7.65 4.34
CA THR A 125 3.62 8.52 4.04
C THR A 125 4.77 8.36 5.02
N THR A 126 4.53 7.71 6.14
CA THR A 126 5.57 7.38 7.14
C THR A 126 5.53 5.90 7.47
N PRO A 127 6.65 5.29 7.88
CA PRO A 127 6.68 3.88 8.29
C PRO A 127 5.64 3.52 9.35
N ALA A 128 5.48 4.38 10.35
CA ALA A 128 4.49 4.20 11.41
C ALA A 128 3.05 4.25 10.88
N LEU A 129 2.76 5.15 9.93
CA LEU A 129 1.42 5.23 9.32
C LEU A 129 1.12 4.02 8.44
N VAL A 130 2.10 3.53 7.65
CA VAL A 130 1.97 2.28 6.88
C VAL A 130 1.56 1.13 7.78
N ILE A 131 2.29 0.92 8.86
CA ILE A 131 2.00 -0.19 9.78
C ILE A 131 0.69 0.04 10.55
N ALA A 132 0.37 1.29 10.93
CA ALA A 132 -0.90 1.62 11.57
C ALA A 132 -2.10 1.32 10.67
N ASN A 133 -2.07 1.74 9.40
CA ASN A 133 -3.14 1.48 8.44
C ASN A 133 -3.40 -0.02 8.28
N LEU A 134 -2.34 -0.80 8.07
CA LEU A 134 -2.40 -2.24 7.90
C LEU A 134 -2.88 -2.98 9.17
N LEU A 135 -2.47 -2.50 10.34
CA LEU A 135 -2.85 -3.05 11.63
C LEU A 135 -4.30 -2.75 12.00
N VAL A 136 -4.71 -1.51 11.80
CA VAL A 136 -6.09 -1.08 12.08
C VAL A 136 -7.05 -1.75 11.11
N GLY A 137 -6.71 -1.78 9.82
CA GLY A 137 -7.52 -2.44 8.80
C GLY A 137 -8.93 -1.84 8.71
N ASP A 138 -9.03 -0.50 8.71
CA ASP A 138 -10.30 0.24 8.69
C ASP A 138 -11.22 -0.25 7.56
N GLY A 139 -12.46 -0.65 7.92
CA GLY A 139 -13.44 -1.21 6.99
C GLY A 139 -13.24 -2.69 6.61
N ASP A 140 -12.20 -3.37 7.07
CA ASP A 140 -12.04 -4.82 6.94
C ASP A 140 -12.52 -5.53 8.21
N GLU A 141 -13.74 -6.04 8.22
CA GLU A 141 -14.32 -6.74 9.37
C GLU A 141 -13.46 -7.92 9.86
N LYS A 142 -12.72 -8.55 8.95
CA LYS A 142 -11.86 -9.70 9.27
C LYS A 142 -10.48 -9.28 9.75
N ARG A 143 -10.10 -8.03 9.60
CA ARG A 143 -8.74 -7.53 9.90
C ARG A 143 -7.66 -8.41 9.28
N SER A 144 -7.84 -8.80 8.03
CA SER A 144 -7.02 -9.81 7.34
C SER A 144 -5.54 -9.41 7.29
N GLN A 145 -5.27 -8.11 7.12
CA GLN A 145 -3.90 -7.59 7.08
C GLN A 145 -3.24 -7.66 8.45
N ARG A 146 -3.95 -7.32 9.53
CA ARG A 146 -3.50 -7.48 10.92
C ARG A 146 -3.10 -8.93 11.22
N GLN A 147 -3.97 -9.87 10.83
CA GLN A 147 -3.68 -11.29 11.00
C GLN A 147 -2.39 -11.70 10.29
N SER A 148 -2.13 -11.16 9.12
CA SER A 148 -0.88 -11.41 8.40
C SER A 148 0.33 -10.77 9.09
N LEU A 149 0.24 -9.50 9.54
CA LEU A 149 1.34 -8.82 10.25
C LEU A 149 1.77 -9.57 11.52
N LEU A 150 0.80 -10.15 12.23
CA LEU A 150 1.01 -10.82 13.52
C LEU A 150 1.02 -12.34 13.43
N ASN A 151 1.16 -12.90 12.23
CA ASN A 151 1.27 -14.34 12.07
C ASN A 151 2.67 -14.83 12.45
N GLU A 152 2.73 -15.72 13.44
CA GLU A 152 3.99 -16.32 13.94
C GLU A 152 4.70 -17.24 12.95
N LYS A 153 3.97 -17.74 11.92
CA LYS A 153 4.52 -18.63 10.89
C LYS A 153 5.40 -17.92 9.87
N PHE A 154 5.43 -16.60 9.86
CA PHE A 154 6.29 -15.82 8.97
C PHE A 154 7.64 -15.51 9.63
N PHE A 155 8.72 -15.66 8.87
CA PHE A 155 10.10 -15.41 9.30
C PHE A 155 10.84 -14.45 8.37
N LEU A 156 10.39 -14.33 7.12
CA LEU A 156 11.00 -13.48 6.10
C LEU A 156 10.03 -12.42 5.61
N MET A 157 10.57 -11.27 5.24
CA MET A 157 9.81 -10.21 4.58
C MET A 157 10.59 -9.59 3.44
N GLY A 158 9.83 -9.09 2.44
CA GLY A 158 10.29 -8.16 1.41
C GLY A 158 9.44 -6.92 1.45
N VAL A 159 10.05 -5.74 1.31
CA VAL A 159 9.35 -4.45 1.33
C VAL A 159 9.77 -3.64 0.11
N ALA A 160 8.79 -3.06 -0.55
CA ALA A 160 9.01 -2.06 -1.58
C ALA A 160 7.98 -0.92 -1.44
N SER A 161 8.43 0.30 -1.69
CA SER A 161 7.57 1.48 -1.61
C SER A 161 7.83 2.41 -2.78
N GLY A 162 6.79 3.11 -3.23
CA GLY A 162 6.88 4.04 -4.34
C GLY A 162 5.66 4.91 -4.49
N LYS A 163 5.73 5.86 -5.43
CA LYS A 163 4.64 6.79 -5.70
C LYS A 163 3.48 6.06 -6.36
N HIS A 164 2.26 6.40 -5.97
CA HIS A 164 1.04 5.94 -6.60
C HIS A 164 0.23 7.14 -7.11
N SER A 165 -0.29 7.05 -8.34
CA SER A 165 -0.97 8.16 -9.01
C SER A 165 -2.20 8.67 -8.25
N GLN A 166 -2.94 7.77 -7.61
CA GLN A 166 -4.19 8.06 -6.91
C GLN A 166 -3.96 8.31 -5.41
N PHE A 167 -3.05 7.55 -4.76
CA PHE A 167 -2.88 7.57 -3.31
C PHE A 167 -1.58 8.24 -2.84
N GLY A 168 -0.81 8.84 -3.76
CA GLY A 168 0.47 9.48 -3.47
C GLY A 168 1.59 8.48 -3.18
N GLN A 169 1.36 7.53 -2.28
CA GLN A 169 2.30 6.47 -1.88
C GLN A 169 1.62 5.11 -1.90
N CYS A 170 2.38 4.08 -2.25
CA CYS A 170 1.98 2.69 -2.10
C CYS A 170 3.15 1.89 -1.52
N THR A 171 2.88 1.00 -0.58
CA THR A 171 3.87 0.12 0.03
C THR A 171 3.41 -1.32 -0.07
N VAL A 172 4.24 -2.17 -0.66
CA VAL A 172 4.04 -3.62 -0.77
C VAL A 172 4.90 -4.31 0.27
N ILE A 173 4.30 -5.20 1.06
CA ILE A 173 4.99 -6.06 2.01
C ILE A 173 4.66 -7.51 1.65
N LEU A 174 5.68 -8.30 1.39
CA LEU A 174 5.60 -9.75 1.20
C LEU A 174 6.11 -10.45 2.44
N LEU A 175 5.36 -11.41 2.93
CA LEU A 175 5.69 -12.19 4.13
C LEU A 175 5.70 -13.67 3.78
N CYS A 176 6.70 -14.43 4.22
CA CYS A 176 6.69 -15.87 4.04
C CYS A 176 7.43 -16.62 5.15
N SER A 177 7.15 -17.92 5.24
CA SER A 177 7.84 -18.83 6.17
C SER A 177 9.27 -19.09 5.71
N GLU A 178 9.43 -19.55 4.48
CA GLU A 178 10.72 -19.88 3.88
C GLU A 178 10.74 -19.42 2.43
N PHE A 179 11.91 -19.01 1.93
CA PHE A 179 12.11 -18.63 0.53
C PHE A 179 13.43 -19.21 0.01
N TYR A 180 13.35 -19.91 -1.12
CA TYR A 180 14.48 -20.50 -1.82
C TYR A 180 14.76 -19.67 -3.07
N SER A 181 15.78 -18.83 -3.00
CA SER A 181 16.17 -17.97 -4.13
C SER A 181 16.80 -18.79 -5.26
N LYS A 182 16.46 -18.48 -6.50
CA LYS A 182 17.25 -18.92 -7.65
C LYS A 182 18.64 -18.26 -7.58
N ASN A 183 19.70 -18.98 -7.95
CA ASN A 183 21.00 -18.36 -8.07
C ASN A 183 20.98 -17.27 -9.15
N THR A 184 21.63 -16.15 -8.88
CA THR A 184 21.67 -15.00 -9.79
C THR A 184 22.24 -15.35 -11.17
N GLU A 185 23.08 -16.36 -11.25
CA GLU A 185 23.63 -16.89 -12.51
C GLU A 185 22.60 -17.63 -13.35
N ASP A 186 21.63 -18.30 -12.72
CA ASP A 186 20.57 -19.02 -13.42
C ASP A 186 19.52 -18.08 -13.99
N VAL A 187 19.20 -16.99 -13.29
CA VAL A 187 18.28 -15.95 -13.76
C VAL A 187 18.83 -15.27 -15.01
N ASN A 188 20.12 -14.91 -15.01
CA ASN A 188 20.76 -14.28 -16.18
C ASN A 188 20.80 -15.22 -17.40
N ARG A 189 20.98 -16.53 -17.20
CA ARG A 189 20.96 -17.53 -18.29
C ARG A 189 19.57 -17.75 -18.87
N GLU A 190 18.50 -17.65 -18.08
CA GLU A 190 17.12 -17.77 -18.59
C GLU A 190 16.72 -16.54 -19.41
N ASP A 191 17.12 -15.35 -19.00
CA ASP A 191 16.89 -14.12 -19.75
C ASP A 191 17.68 -14.09 -21.07
N GLU A 192 18.92 -14.57 -21.09
CA GLU A 192 19.70 -14.75 -22.31
C GLU A 192 19.06 -15.76 -23.28
N LYS A 193 18.44 -16.84 -22.79
CA LYS A 193 17.70 -17.80 -23.61
C LYS A 193 16.43 -17.21 -24.20
N LYS A 194 15.68 -16.38 -23.44
CA LYS A 194 14.49 -15.68 -23.95
C LYS A 194 14.85 -14.66 -25.05
N VAL A 195 15.96 -13.94 -24.90
CA VAL A 195 16.45 -12.98 -25.91
C VAL A 195 16.88 -13.66 -27.18
N ASN A 196 17.46 -14.85 -27.13
CA ASN A 196 17.88 -15.62 -28.30
C ASN A 196 16.74 -16.28 -29.08
N LEU A 197 15.52 -16.36 -28.51
CA LEU A 197 14.32 -16.87 -29.16
C LEU A 197 13.56 -15.79 -29.96
N ILE A 198 13.83 -14.52 -29.68
CA ILE A 198 13.26 -13.37 -30.40
C ILE A 198 14.39 -12.82 -31.31
N GLY A 199 14.49 -13.37 -32.51
CA GLY A 199 15.53 -12.97 -33.47
C GLY A 199 15.46 -11.50 -33.86
N GLN A 200 16.30 -10.69 -33.29
CA GLN A 200 17.17 -9.64 -33.85
C GLN A 200 17.76 -8.80 -32.71
N PRO A 201 19.05 -8.48 -32.72
CA PRO A 201 19.66 -7.69 -31.65
C PRO A 201 19.36 -6.21 -31.82
N THR A 202 18.36 -5.70 -31.15
CA THR A 202 18.28 -4.27 -30.85
C THR A 202 19.34 -3.99 -29.79
N LYS A 203 20.39 -3.24 -30.16
CA LYS A 203 21.40 -2.74 -29.24
C LYS A 203 20.72 -1.92 -28.13
N LEU A 204 20.37 -2.54 -27.01
CA LEU A 204 20.06 -1.86 -25.79
C LEU A 204 21.36 -1.29 -25.21
N ARG A 205 21.54 0.01 -25.42
CA ARG A 205 22.54 0.80 -24.69
C ARG A 205 22.26 0.59 -23.20
N SER A 206 23.18 -0.09 -22.51
CA SER A 206 23.25 -0.12 -21.06
C SER A 206 23.40 1.31 -20.55
N LYS A 207 22.33 1.90 -20.03
CA LYS A 207 22.44 3.08 -19.18
C LYS A 207 22.96 2.59 -17.84
N PRO A 208 23.98 3.26 -17.26
CA PRO A 208 24.41 2.95 -15.91
C PRO A 208 23.24 3.15 -14.93
N PRO A 209 23.22 2.43 -13.81
CA PRO A 209 22.17 2.57 -12.83
C PRO A 209 22.09 4.04 -12.40
N THR A 210 20.98 4.67 -12.67
CA THR A 210 20.70 6.02 -12.19
C THR A 210 20.61 5.92 -10.69
N GLN A 211 21.58 6.50 -10.01
CA GLN A 211 21.49 6.75 -8.58
C GLN A 211 20.25 7.61 -8.36
N TYR A 212 19.22 7.01 -7.76
CA TYR A 212 18.09 7.77 -7.26
C TYR A 212 18.53 8.56 -6.04
N THR A 213 19.06 9.74 -6.28
CA THR A 213 19.13 10.78 -5.26
C THR A 213 17.69 11.23 -5.04
N GLN A 214 17.06 10.73 -3.99
CA GLN A 214 15.78 11.25 -3.52
C GLN A 214 16.03 12.65 -2.96
N GLN A 215 15.83 13.66 -3.78
CA GLN A 215 15.50 14.98 -3.27
C GLN A 215 14.04 14.95 -2.83
N TYR A 216 13.83 14.76 -1.54
CA TYR A 216 12.58 15.07 -0.88
C TYR A 216 12.40 16.59 -0.86
N ASN A 217 11.97 17.15 -1.96
CA ASN A 217 11.45 18.51 -1.98
C ASN A 217 9.92 18.39 -2.10
N ASN A 218 9.26 18.69 -1.01
CA ASN A 218 7.83 18.76 -0.74
C ASN A 218 7.11 17.41 -0.58
N PRO A 219 6.38 17.23 0.55
CA PRO A 219 5.44 16.13 0.68
C PRO A 219 4.39 16.21 -0.42
N PRO A 220 4.02 15.08 -1.04
CA PRO A 220 2.92 15.06 -1.98
C PRO A 220 1.66 15.52 -1.25
N GLN A 221 1.11 16.63 -1.70
CA GLN A 221 -0.16 17.13 -1.19
C GLN A 221 -1.27 16.27 -1.77
N GLY A 222 -2.02 15.63 -0.91
CA GLY A 222 -3.35 15.18 -1.16
C GLY A 222 -3.54 13.71 -1.47
N ASN A 223 -3.80 12.94 -0.43
CA ASN A 223 -4.61 11.75 -0.53
C ASN A 223 -5.98 12.06 0.07
N VAL A 224 -6.98 12.10 -0.77
CA VAL A 224 -8.37 12.17 -0.35
C VAL A 224 -8.96 10.79 -0.55
N VAL A 225 -9.30 10.14 0.53
CA VAL A 225 -10.06 8.88 0.53
C VAL A 225 -11.51 9.19 0.12
N PRO A 226 -12.19 8.31 -0.62
CA PRO A 226 -13.54 8.53 -1.10
C PRO A 226 -14.52 8.86 0.03
N GLN A 227 -15.26 9.97 -0.08
CA GLN A 227 -16.46 10.18 0.71
C GLN A 227 -17.53 9.20 0.22
N GLN A 228 -17.99 8.33 1.10
CA GLN A 228 -19.11 7.44 0.81
C GLN A 228 -20.40 8.10 1.27
N ASN A 229 -21.29 8.43 0.32
CA ASN A 229 -22.67 8.67 0.63
C ASN A 229 -23.43 7.35 0.44
N TYR A 230 -24.04 6.84 1.50
CA TYR A 230 -24.92 5.67 1.46
C TYR A 230 -26.27 6.05 0.89
N GLY A 231 -26.88 5.14 0.12
CA GLY A 231 -28.22 5.30 -0.39
C GLY A 231 -29.25 5.55 0.72
N GLY A 232 -30.01 6.64 0.58
CA GLY A 232 -30.94 7.17 1.56
C GLY A 232 -30.90 8.71 1.65
N ASP A 233 -29.94 9.34 0.99
CA ASP A 233 -29.86 10.78 0.84
C ASP A 233 -30.93 11.23 -0.17
N PRO A 234 -31.81 12.20 0.15
CA PRO A 234 -32.82 12.73 -0.78
C PRO A 234 -32.23 13.31 -2.07
N ASP A 235 -30.93 13.58 -2.13
CA ASP A 235 -30.25 14.11 -3.32
C ASP A 235 -29.58 13.00 -4.19
N CYS A 236 -29.77 11.71 -3.89
CA CYS A 236 -29.22 10.65 -4.71
C CYS A 236 -30.03 10.47 -6.02
N PRO A 237 -29.40 10.54 -7.21
CA PRO A 237 -30.12 10.38 -8.47
C PRO A 237 -30.83 9.01 -8.57
N GLU A 238 -31.97 8.96 -9.24
CA GLU A 238 -32.77 7.76 -9.43
C GLU A 238 -31.92 6.63 -10.07
N GLY A 239 -31.95 5.41 -9.49
CA GLY A 239 -31.17 4.25 -9.95
C GLY A 239 -29.74 4.18 -9.45
N VAL A 240 -29.31 5.07 -8.57
CA VAL A 240 -27.95 5.07 -7.96
C VAL A 240 -28.02 4.48 -6.55
N LYS A 241 -27.31 3.37 -6.32
CA LYS A 241 -27.24 2.69 -5.02
C LYS A 241 -26.22 3.34 -4.08
N LYS A 242 -25.12 3.88 -4.63
CA LYS A 242 -24.00 4.43 -3.86
C LYS A 242 -23.20 5.40 -4.73
N VAL A 243 -22.77 6.53 -4.15
CA VAL A 243 -21.85 7.47 -4.78
C VAL A 243 -20.59 7.56 -3.93
N ILE A 244 -19.42 7.42 -4.57
CA ILE A 244 -18.12 7.66 -3.95
C ILE A 244 -17.47 8.85 -4.64
N LYS A 245 -17.16 9.89 -3.88
CA LYS A 245 -16.47 11.08 -4.37
C LYS A 245 -15.08 11.15 -3.76
N THR A 246 -14.06 11.23 -4.61
CA THR A 246 -12.65 11.33 -4.20
C THR A 246 -12.07 12.63 -4.73
N GLU A 247 -11.43 13.41 -3.88
CA GLU A 247 -10.77 14.66 -4.25
C GLU A 247 -9.26 14.53 -4.06
N ASN A 248 -8.48 14.86 -5.10
CA ASN A 248 -7.03 14.86 -5.07
C ASN A 248 -6.49 16.21 -5.57
N ILE A 249 -5.42 16.69 -4.94
CA ILE A 249 -4.69 17.86 -5.44
C ILE A 249 -3.35 17.38 -5.99
N ILE A 250 -3.11 17.67 -7.26
CA ILE A 250 -1.83 17.39 -7.94
C ILE A 250 -1.15 18.69 -8.34
N VAL A 251 0.18 18.64 -8.48
CA VAL A 251 0.94 19.74 -9.07
C VAL A 251 1.44 19.30 -10.44
N GLU A 252 0.96 19.93 -11.47
CA GLU A 252 1.34 19.65 -12.86
C GLU A 252 1.73 20.96 -13.57
N GLY A 253 2.94 21.03 -14.11
CA GLY A 253 3.45 22.24 -14.77
C GLY A 253 3.53 23.46 -13.86
N GLY A 254 3.81 23.27 -12.55
CA GLY A 254 3.88 24.37 -11.57
C GLY A 254 2.53 24.91 -11.10
N LYS A 255 1.43 24.35 -11.57
CA LYS A 255 0.06 24.73 -11.16
C LYS A 255 -0.57 23.64 -10.32
N ARG A 256 -1.30 24.02 -9.28
CA ARG A 256 -2.09 23.08 -8.47
C ARG A 256 -3.39 22.78 -9.20
N LYS A 257 -3.74 21.51 -9.30
CA LYS A 257 -4.99 21.06 -9.89
C LYS A 257 -5.73 20.18 -8.90
N LYS A 258 -7.00 20.44 -8.69
CA LYS A 258 -7.92 19.60 -7.95
C LYS A 258 -8.54 18.61 -8.93
N ILE A 259 -8.41 17.32 -8.64
CA ILE A 259 -9.06 16.25 -9.40
C ILE A 259 -10.16 15.68 -8.50
N ILE A 260 -11.38 15.71 -8.98
CA ILE A 260 -12.54 15.13 -8.32
C ILE A 260 -12.96 13.91 -9.14
N LYS A 261 -12.85 12.72 -8.56
CA LYS A 261 -13.36 11.48 -9.16
C LYS A 261 -14.65 11.11 -8.44
N THR A 262 -15.76 11.01 -9.18
CA THR A 262 -17.05 10.54 -8.68
C THR A 262 -17.33 9.17 -9.29
N VAL A 263 -17.52 8.16 -8.45
CA VAL A 263 -17.93 6.80 -8.85
C VAL A 263 -19.34 6.57 -8.35
N LYS A 264 -20.26 6.31 -9.29
CA LYS A 264 -21.66 5.97 -9.01
C LYS A 264 -21.87 4.47 -9.21
N TYR A 265 -22.33 3.78 -8.19
CA TYR A 265 -22.73 2.37 -8.24
C TYR A 265 -24.23 2.34 -8.50
N MET A 266 -24.63 1.75 -9.59
CA MET A 266 -26.03 1.68 -9.99
C MET A 266 -26.73 0.48 -9.34
N GLU A 267 -28.06 0.52 -9.26
CA GLU A 267 -28.86 -0.59 -8.72
C GLU A 267 -28.75 -1.88 -9.55
N ASP A 268 -28.49 -1.77 -10.84
CA ASP A 268 -28.26 -2.90 -11.76
C ASP A 268 -26.86 -3.53 -11.64
N GLY A 269 -26.02 -3.02 -10.72
CA GLY A 269 -24.64 -3.50 -10.48
C GLY A 269 -23.60 -2.88 -11.41
N SER A 270 -23.97 -1.98 -12.32
CA SER A 270 -23.04 -1.24 -13.16
C SER A 270 -22.36 -0.09 -12.39
N MET A 271 -21.22 0.40 -12.92
CA MET A 271 -20.50 1.53 -12.36
C MET A 271 -20.31 2.62 -13.40
N GLN A 272 -20.53 3.86 -13.00
CA GLN A 272 -20.22 5.04 -13.79
C GLN A 272 -19.13 5.86 -13.08
N THR A 273 -18.13 6.33 -13.83
CA THR A 273 -17.03 7.15 -13.28
C THR A 273 -16.96 8.47 -14.01
N GLU A 274 -16.99 9.56 -13.25
CA GLU A 274 -16.82 10.93 -13.73
C GLU A 274 -15.54 11.51 -13.11
N ILE A 275 -14.75 12.24 -13.92
CA ILE A 275 -13.51 12.90 -13.44
C ILE A 275 -13.58 14.38 -13.83
N GLU A 276 -13.57 15.23 -12.84
CA GLU A 276 -13.49 16.67 -12.98
C GLU A 276 -12.08 17.16 -12.60
N LYS A 277 -11.55 18.13 -13.36
CA LYS A 277 -10.25 18.75 -13.10
C LYS A 277 -10.42 20.24 -12.98
N GLU A 278 -10.04 20.79 -11.85
CA GLU A 278 -10.09 22.21 -11.55
C GLU A 278 -8.68 22.74 -11.24
N VAL A 279 -8.30 23.87 -11.82
CA VAL A 279 -7.03 24.54 -11.49
C VAL A 279 -7.28 25.42 -10.27
N ILE A 280 -6.52 25.17 -9.20
CA ILE A 280 -6.55 25.99 -7.98
C ILE A 280 -5.32 26.90 -7.95
N ASN A 281 -5.58 28.18 -7.76
CA ASN A 281 -4.53 29.21 -7.63
C ASN A 281 -3.87 29.19 -6.25
#